data_844f614084612a6b9235e5a6d679e070
#
_entry.id   844f614084612a6b9235e5a6d679e070
#
_cell.length_a   1.000
_cell.length_b   1.000
_cell.length_c   1.000
_cell.angle_alpha   90.00
_cell.angle_beta   90.00
_cell.angle_gamma   90.00
#
_symmetry.space_group_name_H-M   'P 1'
#
loop_
_entity.id
_entity.type
_entity.pdbx_description
1 polymer ?
#
loop_
_entity_poly.entity_id
_entity_poly.type
_entity_poly.pdbx_seq_one_letter_code
_entity_poly.pdbx_strand_id
1 'polypeptide(L)'
;IRGENGQKMSESKGNIIDPIDLIYGISLEDLLEKRTSNLMQEGLAEKIARKTKKQFPNGIESYGTDALRMTFYSIATNAKDISFEIGRLKGFRNFCTKMWNAARFINGYENKGNNFEAESESDKWILKEFEQLKADVEDNVNHYRLDLAINHVYEFFWNKFCDVYIEECKKTEKTDNLHPLLKEILIFIHPFAPFITEEIHSIIFKAPLIDR
;
A
#
# COMPACT_ATOMS: atom_id res chain seq x y z
N ILE A 1 15.82 6.59 -10.69
CA ILE A 1 14.49 7.15 -10.38
C ILE A 1 14.47 8.59 -10.83
N ARG A 2 13.37 9.01 -11.45
CA ARG A 2 13.12 10.39 -11.87
C ARG A 2 11.99 10.98 -11.01
N GLY A 3 12.05 12.26 -10.72
CA GLY A 3 10.96 12.98 -10.07
C GLY A 3 9.84 13.32 -11.06
N GLU A 4 8.74 13.89 -10.56
CA GLU A 4 7.55 14.29 -11.33
C GLU A 4 7.85 15.10 -12.61
N ASN A 5 8.96 15.85 -12.62
CA ASN A 5 9.40 16.64 -13.78
C ASN A 5 10.32 15.86 -14.74
N GLY A 6 10.41 14.54 -14.65
CA GLY A 6 11.27 13.70 -15.50
C GLY A 6 12.78 13.86 -15.26
N GLN A 7 13.21 14.71 -14.31
CA GLN A 7 14.62 14.88 -13.98
C GLN A 7 15.12 13.79 -13.04
N LYS A 8 16.35 13.30 -13.28
CA LYS A 8 17.02 12.36 -12.38
C LYS A 8 17.18 13.02 -11.00
N MET A 9 16.77 12.31 -9.96
CA MET A 9 16.96 12.75 -8.58
C MET A 9 18.44 12.65 -8.19
N SER A 10 18.99 13.68 -7.55
CA SER A 10 20.32 13.68 -6.96
C SER A 10 20.42 14.74 -5.86
N GLU A 11 21.26 14.47 -4.86
CA GLU A 11 21.53 15.39 -3.75
C GLU A 11 22.07 16.74 -4.26
N SER A 12 23.04 16.71 -5.18
CA SER A 12 23.64 17.89 -5.77
C SER A 12 22.67 18.83 -6.48
N LYS A 13 21.48 18.34 -6.84
CA LYS A 13 20.38 19.14 -7.46
C LYS A 13 19.30 19.54 -6.45
N GLY A 14 19.41 19.11 -5.19
CA GLY A 14 18.43 19.39 -4.14
C GLY A 14 17.01 18.90 -4.47
N ASN A 15 16.88 17.87 -5.32
CA ASN A 15 15.59 17.32 -5.73
C ASN A 15 15.35 15.87 -5.26
N ILE A 16 16.20 15.37 -4.37
CA ILE A 16 16.04 14.04 -3.77
C ILE A 16 14.92 14.08 -2.73
N ILE A 17 14.24 12.96 -2.61
CA ILE A 17 13.31 12.69 -1.51
C ILE A 17 13.82 11.42 -0.83
N ASP A 18 14.16 11.55 0.45
CA ASP A 18 14.61 10.42 1.26
C ASP A 18 13.42 9.49 1.56
N PRO A 19 13.55 8.18 1.34
CA PRO A 19 12.53 7.20 1.73
C PRO A 19 12.13 7.30 3.21
N ILE A 20 13.05 7.63 4.09
CA ILE A 20 12.79 7.81 5.53
C ILE A 20 11.81 8.96 5.77
N ASP A 21 11.97 10.07 5.04
CA ASP A 21 11.07 11.22 5.12
C ASP A 21 9.65 10.89 4.61
N LEU A 22 9.53 9.95 3.67
CA LEU A 22 8.23 9.45 3.20
C LEU A 22 7.57 8.51 4.22
N ILE A 23 8.37 7.71 4.93
CA ILE A 23 7.86 6.76 5.93
C ILE A 23 7.36 7.50 7.18
N TYR A 24 8.18 8.38 7.73
CA TYR A 24 7.91 9.02 9.02
C TYR A 24 7.37 10.44 8.92
N GLY A 25 7.44 11.03 7.74
CA GLY A 25 7.16 12.45 7.53
C GLY A 25 8.36 13.34 7.86
N ILE A 26 8.32 14.57 7.39
CA ILE A 26 9.33 15.60 7.68
C ILE A 26 8.68 16.98 7.65
N SER A 27 9.07 17.86 8.58
CA SER A 27 8.62 19.26 8.58
C SER A 27 9.13 20.02 7.37
N LEU A 28 8.47 21.13 7.02
CA LEU A 28 8.96 21.97 5.93
C LEU A 28 10.35 22.56 6.25
N GLU A 29 10.60 22.89 7.50
CA GLU A 29 11.86 23.47 7.96
C GLU A 29 13.02 22.50 7.76
N ASP A 30 12.89 21.30 8.29
CA ASP A 30 13.90 20.23 8.17
C ASP A 30 14.10 19.80 6.70
N LEU A 31 13.01 19.75 5.91
CA LEU A 31 13.09 19.43 4.48
C LEU A 31 13.85 20.50 3.70
N LEU A 32 13.67 21.78 4.04
CA LEU A 32 14.42 22.88 3.45
C LEU A 32 15.90 22.78 3.79
N GLU A 33 16.24 22.58 5.06
CA GLU A 33 17.61 22.40 5.50
C GLU A 33 18.27 21.24 4.77
N LYS A 34 17.62 20.06 4.76
CA LYS A 34 18.12 18.85 4.09
C LYS A 34 18.38 19.04 2.60
N ARG A 35 17.52 19.82 1.91
CA ARG A 35 17.64 20.06 0.46
C ARG A 35 18.60 21.17 0.07
N THR A 36 18.99 22.04 1.01
CA THR A 36 19.85 23.20 0.73
C THR A 36 21.23 23.14 1.36
N SER A 37 21.50 22.19 2.28
CA SER A 37 22.76 22.10 3.04
C SER A 37 23.95 21.57 2.23
N ASN A 38 23.74 20.72 1.20
CA ASN A 38 24.82 20.03 0.47
C ASN A 38 24.81 20.31 -1.03
N LEU A 39 24.59 21.57 -1.41
CA LEU A 39 24.52 21.96 -2.83
C LEU A 39 25.92 22.18 -3.41
N MET A 40 26.16 21.69 -4.62
CA MET A 40 27.38 21.97 -5.38
C MET A 40 27.51 23.47 -5.75
N GLN A 41 26.40 24.21 -5.77
CA GLN A 41 26.33 25.62 -6.12
C GLN A 41 25.46 26.36 -5.10
N GLU A 42 26.06 27.17 -4.23
CA GLU A 42 25.35 27.94 -3.20
C GLU A 42 24.24 28.86 -3.77
N GLY A 43 24.45 29.42 -4.96
CA GLY A 43 23.45 30.27 -5.62
C GLY A 43 22.13 29.59 -6.01
N LEU A 44 22.06 28.27 -5.93
CA LEU A 44 20.81 27.50 -6.20
C LEU A 44 19.92 27.34 -4.97
N ALA A 45 20.41 27.61 -3.77
CA ALA A 45 19.69 27.38 -2.52
C ALA A 45 18.32 28.07 -2.47
N GLU A 46 18.26 29.35 -2.82
CA GLU A 46 17.00 30.11 -2.84
C GLU A 46 15.97 29.56 -3.85
N LYS A 47 16.46 29.16 -5.04
CA LYS A 47 15.59 28.56 -6.07
C LYS A 47 15.02 27.23 -5.63
N ILE A 48 15.85 26.40 -5.00
CA ILE A 48 15.46 25.11 -4.44
C ILE A 48 14.48 25.30 -3.29
N ALA A 49 14.76 26.24 -2.37
CA ALA A 49 13.86 26.55 -1.26
C ALA A 49 12.48 27.01 -1.73
N ARG A 50 12.42 27.93 -2.72
CA ARG A 50 11.14 28.36 -3.32
C ARG A 50 10.38 27.23 -3.97
N LYS A 51 11.07 26.34 -4.70
CA LYS A 51 10.45 25.16 -5.33
C LYS A 51 9.94 24.18 -4.28
N THR A 52 10.73 23.92 -3.24
CA THR A 52 10.35 23.02 -2.14
C THR A 52 9.11 23.53 -1.39
N LYS A 53 9.07 24.82 -1.04
CA LYS A 53 7.89 25.45 -0.40
C LYS A 53 6.63 25.36 -1.27
N LYS A 54 6.77 25.49 -2.59
CA LYS A 54 5.64 25.34 -3.52
C LYS A 54 5.15 23.89 -3.60
N GLN A 55 6.06 22.92 -3.63
CA GLN A 55 5.75 21.49 -3.77
C GLN A 55 5.26 20.88 -2.46
N PHE A 56 5.82 21.31 -1.34
CA PHE A 56 5.54 20.78 0.00
C PHE A 56 5.30 21.91 1.01
N PRO A 57 4.18 22.64 0.90
CA PRO A 57 3.95 23.83 1.72
C PRO A 57 3.90 23.53 3.23
N ASN A 58 3.56 22.30 3.62
CA ASN A 58 3.49 21.83 5.01
C ASN A 58 4.53 20.74 5.33
N GLY A 59 5.57 20.59 4.52
CA GLY A 59 6.47 19.44 4.60
C GLY A 59 5.86 18.18 3.94
N ILE A 60 6.37 17.01 4.32
CA ILE A 60 5.88 15.71 3.83
C ILE A 60 5.21 14.99 4.99
N GLU A 61 3.95 14.59 4.82
CA GLU A 61 3.24 13.79 5.81
C GLU A 61 3.78 12.35 5.87
N SER A 62 3.59 11.65 6.98
CA SER A 62 3.94 10.24 7.12
C SER A 62 3.03 9.36 6.29
N TYR A 63 3.60 8.50 5.45
CA TYR A 63 2.84 7.54 4.65
C TYR A 63 2.96 6.10 5.14
N GLY A 64 4.02 5.79 5.89
CA GLY A 64 4.30 4.45 6.40
C GLY A 64 5.06 3.57 5.39
N THR A 65 5.68 2.52 5.92
CA THR A 65 6.57 1.63 5.14
C THR A 65 5.82 0.85 4.08
N ASP A 66 4.63 0.31 4.41
CA ASP A 66 3.87 -0.51 3.46
C ASP A 66 3.36 0.28 2.26
N ALA A 67 2.88 1.51 2.48
CA ALA A 67 2.48 2.38 1.38
C ALA A 67 3.65 2.68 0.43
N LEU A 68 4.86 2.88 0.97
CA LEU A 68 6.06 3.09 0.17
C LEU A 68 6.45 1.82 -0.61
N ARG A 69 6.42 0.65 0.04
CA ARG A 69 6.69 -0.64 -0.61
C ARG A 69 5.74 -0.89 -1.79
N MET A 70 4.43 -0.77 -1.55
CA MET A 70 3.41 -0.97 -2.58
C MET A 70 3.55 0.04 -3.72
N THR A 71 3.93 1.29 -3.42
CA THR A 71 4.24 2.30 -4.44
C THR A 71 5.39 1.84 -5.34
N PHE A 72 6.49 1.32 -4.76
CA PHE A 72 7.60 0.82 -5.56
C PHE A 72 7.21 -0.39 -6.41
N TYR A 73 6.42 -1.32 -5.90
CA TYR A 73 5.88 -2.39 -6.72
C TYR A 73 5.06 -1.85 -7.91
N SER A 74 4.21 -0.85 -7.68
CA SER A 74 3.34 -0.30 -8.73
C SER A 74 4.07 0.45 -9.85
N ILE A 75 5.32 0.84 -9.63
CA ILE A 75 6.16 1.52 -10.61
C ILE A 75 7.32 0.63 -11.13
N ALA A 76 7.43 -0.59 -10.60
CA ALA A 76 8.42 -1.58 -11.03
C ALA A 76 8.01 -2.21 -12.36
N THR A 77 8.06 -1.41 -13.42
CA THR A 77 7.84 -1.83 -14.79
C THR A 77 9.17 -2.22 -15.46
N ASN A 78 9.11 -2.86 -16.62
CA ASN A 78 10.31 -3.17 -17.42
C ASN A 78 10.96 -1.92 -18.06
N ALA A 79 10.50 -0.71 -17.73
CA ALA A 79 11.04 0.54 -18.25
C ALA A 79 12.36 0.93 -17.56
N LYS A 80 13.31 1.50 -18.36
CA LYS A 80 14.59 1.98 -17.83
C LYS A 80 14.47 3.16 -16.87
N ASP A 81 13.44 3.98 -17.02
CA ASP A 81 13.21 5.18 -16.24
C ASP A 81 11.91 5.05 -15.43
N ILE A 82 12.03 5.08 -14.12
CA ILE A 82 10.91 5.01 -13.19
C ILE A 82 10.63 6.43 -12.70
N SER A 83 9.38 6.89 -12.89
CA SER A 83 8.88 8.15 -12.33
C SER A 83 8.22 7.90 -10.98
N PHE A 84 8.68 8.61 -9.96
CA PHE A 84 8.09 8.54 -8.61
C PHE A 84 7.15 9.73 -8.40
N GLU A 85 5.90 9.42 -8.06
CA GLU A 85 4.83 10.38 -7.82
C GLU A 85 4.24 10.20 -6.41
N ILE A 86 4.20 11.26 -5.62
CA ILE A 86 3.65 11.23 -4.25
C ILE A 86 2.15 10.91 -4.24
N GLY A 87 1.43 11.25 -5.31
CA GLY A 87 0.01 10.89 -5.45
C GLY A 87 -0.25 9.39 -5.35
N ARG A 88 0.64 8.55 -5.91
CA ARG A 88 0.55 7.08 -5.79
C ARG A 88 0.77 6.61 -4.36
N LEU A 89 1.74 7.22 -3.67
CA LEU A 89 2.04 6.91 -2.28
C LEU A 89 0.83 7.18 -1.37
N LYS A 90 0.15 8.30 -1.59
CA LYS A 90 -1.10 8.63 -0.90
C LYS A 90 -2.21 7.61 -1.20
N GLY A 91 -2.31 7.14 -2.44
CA GLY A 91 -3.24 6.07 -2.83
C GLY A 91 -3.02 4.79 -2.02
N PHE A 92 -1.78 4.32 -1.90
CA PHE A 92 -1.47 3.12 -1.13
C PHE A 92 -1.57 3.32 0.39
N ARG A 93 -1.32 4.52 0.92
CA ARG A 93 -1.66 4.84 2.32
C ARG A 93 -3.16 4.68 2.57
N ASN A 94 -3.99 5.19 1.67
CA ASN A 94 -5.44 5.03 1.76
C ASN A 94 -5.85 3.55 1.66
N PHE A 95 -5.15 2.76 0.84
CA PHE A 95 -5.36 1.31 0.78
C PHE A 95 -5.06 0.62 2.12
N CYS A 96 -3.93 0.94 2.75
CA CYS A 96 -3.61 0.44 4.09
C CYS A 96 -4.68 0.87 5.11
N THR A 97 -5.15 2.10 5.05
CA THR A 97 -6.25 2.58 5.92
C THR A 97 -7.56 1.82 5.67
N LYS A 98 -7.89 1.52 4.40
CA LYS A 98 -9.07 0.71 4.04
C LYS A 98 -8.94 -0.70 4.60
N MET A 99 -7.74 -1.31 4.51
CA MET A 99 -7.46 -2.64 5.07
C MET A 99 -7.65 -2.66 6.59
N TRP A 100 -7.11 -1.69 7.28
CA TRP A 100 -7.30 -1.53 8.72
C TRP A 100 -8.77 -1.39 9.12
N ASN A 101 -9.51 -0.56 8.40
CA ASN A 101 -10.93 -0.33 8.68
C ASN A 101 -11.79 -1.57 8.39
N ALA A 102 -11.52 -2.30 7.31
CA ALA A 102 -12.19 -3.55 7.01
C ALA A 102 -11.92 -4.60 8.11
N ALA A 103 -10.67 -4.72 8.53
CA ALA A 103 -10.27 -5.61 9.61
C ALA A 103 -10.95 -5.27 10.95
N ARG A 104 -11.00 -3.98 11.30
CA ARG A 104 -11.74 -3.51 12.51
C ARG A 104 -13.22 -3.84 12.44
N PHE A 105 -13.83 -3.68 11.28
CA PHE A 105 -15.24 -4.03 11.07
C PHE A 105 -15.45 -5.54 11.27
N ILE A 106 -14.62 -6.38 10.66
CA ILE A 106 -14.71 -7.83 10.78
C ILE A 106 -14.48 -8.30 12.23
N ASN A 107 -13.53 -7.68 12.93
CA ASN A 107 -13.24 -7.98 14.34
C ASN A 107 -14.40 -7.65 15.30
N GLY A 108 -15.40 -6.90 14.84
CA GLY A 108 -16.65 -6.65 15.59
C GLY A 108 -17.62 -7.83 15.59
N TYR A 109 -17.39 -8.85 14.77
CA TYR A 109 -18.19 -10.07 14.72
C TYR A 109 -17.49 -11.21 15.45
N GLU A 110 -18.29 -12.20 15.90
CA GLU A 110 -17.76 -13.41 16.50
C GLU A 110 -17.00 -14.24 15.46
N ASN A 111 -15.79 -14.65 15.79
CA ASN A 111 -15.03 -15.59 14.96
C ASN A 111 -15.52 -17.02 15.22
N LYS A 112 -16.31 -17.56 14.31
CA LYS A 112 -16.92 -18.89 14.42
C LYS A 112 -16.03 -20.04 13.94
N GLY A 113 -14.81 -19.74 13.46
CA GLY A 113 -13.88 -20.78 13.02
C GLY A 113 -12.87 -20.28 11.97
N ASN A 114 -12.00 -21.21 11.57
CA ASN A 114 -10.93 -20.91 10.61
C ASN A 114 -11.24 -21.43 9.19
N ASN A 115 -12.37 -22.11 9.00
CA ASN A 115 -12.72 -22.71 7.72
C ASN A 115 -13.71 -21.82 6.98
N PHE A 116 -13.44 -21.57 5.71
CA PHE A 116 -14.38 -20.91 4.81
C PHE A 116 -15.32 -21.94 4.21
N GLU A 117 -16.63 -21.76 4.38
CA GLU A 117 -17.66 -22.63 3.83
C GLU A 117 -18.51 -21.86 2.80
N ALA A 118 -18.36 -22.20 1.52
CA ALA A 118 -19.06 -21.52 0.42
C ALA A 118 -20.52 -21.97 0.31
N GLU A 119 -21.38 -21.44 1.17
CA GLU A 119 -22.81 -21.76 1.19
C GLU A 119 -23.62 -20.85 0.23
N SER A 120 -23.35 -19.57 0.22
CA SER A 120 -24.07 -18.60 -0.59
C SER A 120 -23.45 -18.40 -1.98
N GLU A 121 -24.20 -17.82 -2.91
CA GLU A 121 -23.67 -17.46 -4.23
C GLU A 121 -22.57 -16.37 -4.11
N SER A 122 -22.68 -15.47 -3.12
CA SER A 122 -21.64 -14.48 -2.85
C SER A 122 -20.35 -15.12 -2.31
N ASP A 123 -20.45 -16.18 -1.50
CA ASP A 123 -19.29 -16.94 -1.03
C ASP A 123 -18.57 -17.64 -2.19
N LYS A 124 -19.32 -18.30 -3.05
CA LYS A 124 -18.76 -18.97 -4.24
C LYS A 124 -18.12 -17.97 -5.18
N TRP A 125 -18.76 -16.82 -5.35
CA TRP A 125 -18.24 -15.73 -6.21
C TRP A 125 -16.93 -15.20 -5.67
N ILE A 126 -16.86 -14.80 -4.39
CA ILE A 126 -15.64 -14.21 -3.83
C ILE A 126 -14.48 -15.21 -3.79
N LEU A 127 -14.75 -16.49 -3.55
CA LEU A 127 -13.74 -17.54 -3.64
C LEU A 127 -13.17 -17.65 -5.06
N LYS A 128 -14.03 -17.67 -6.07
CA LYS A 128 -13.60 -17.70 -7.47
C LYS A 128 -12.74 -16.48 -7.81
N GLU A 129 -13.14 -15.30 -7.36
CA GLU A 129 -12.37 -14.07 -7.58
C GLU A 129 -11.02 -14.10 -6.85
N PHE A 130 -10.96 -14.73 -5.68
CA PHE A 130 -9.71 -14.89 -4.94
C PHE A 130 -8.76 -15.90 -5.60
N GLU A 131 -9.27 -17.02 -6.09
CA GLU A 131 -8.46 -17.96 -6.87
C GLU A 131 -7.95 -17.35 -8.17
N GLN A 132 -8.78 -16.54 -8.86
CA GLN A 132 -8.34 -15.80 -10.04
C GLN A 132 -7.23 -14.79 -9.69
N LEU A 133 -7.37 -14.06 -8.58
CA LEU A 133 -6.32 -13.17 -8.08
C LEU A 133 -4.99 -13.90 -7.88
N LYS A 134 -5.01 -15.07 -7.24
CA LYS A 134 -3.79 -15.85 -7.00
C LYS A 134 -3.09 -16.21 -8.31
N ALA A 135 -3.86 -16.69 -9.30
CA ALA A 135 -3.34 -17.05 -10.61
C ALA A 135 -2.77 -15.83 -11.36
N ASP A 136 -3.48 -14.70 -11.36
CA ASP A 136 -3.05 -13.46 -12.03
C ASP A 136 -1.78 -12.89 -11.39
N VAL A 137 -1.69 -12.90 -10.06
CA VAL A 137 -0.50 -12.42 -9.34
C VAL A 137 0.69 -13.34 -9.58
N GLU A 138 0.51 -14.66 -9.53
CA GLU A 138 1.57 -15.63 -9.81
C GLU A 138 2.12 -15.45 -11.24
N ASP A 139 1.25 -15.36 -12.24
CA ASP A 139 1.65 -15.14 -13.63
C ASP A 139 2.44 -13.82 -13.78
N ASN A 140 1.93 -12.73 -13.21
CA ASN A 140 2.58 -11.43 -13.31
C ASN A 140 3.94 -11.40 -12.57
N VAL A 141 4.05 -12.03 -11.41
CA VAL A 141 5.33 -12.15 -10.68
C VAL A 141 6.35 -12.95 -11.50
N ASN A 142 5.94 -14.07 -12.08
CA ASN A 142 6.81 -14.90 -12.94
C ASN A 142 7.30 -14.15 -14.19
N HIS A 143 6.53 -13.18 -14.67
CA HIS A 143 6.91 -12.31 -15.79
C HIS A 143 7.55 -10.98 -15.35
N TYR A 144 7.91 -10.82 -14.07
CA TYR A 144 8.49 -9.59 -13.50
C TYR A 144 7.60 -8.35 -13.67
N ARG A 145 6.28 -8.54 -13.77
CA ARG A 145 5.27 -7.47 -13.86
C ARG A 145 4.65 -7.18 -12.50
N LEU A 146 5.52 -6.75 -11.56
CA LEU A 146 5.08 -6.44 -10.20
C LEU A 146 4.07 -5.29 -10.16
N ASP A 147 4.12 -4.41 -11.14
CA ASP A 147 3.16 -3.33 -11.35
C ASP A 147 1.73 -3.85 -11.60
N LEU A 148 1.58 -4.91 -12.38
CA LEU A 148 0.29 -5.56 -12.61
C LEU A 148 -0.14 -6.40 -11.40
N ALA A 149 0.79 -7.13 -10.79
CA ALA A 149 0.50 -7.93 -9.61
C ALA A 149 -0.13 -7.08 -8.48
N ILE A 150 0.48 -5.94 -8.16
CA ILE A 150 -0.05 -5.07 -7.09
C ILE A 150 -1.38 -4.40 -7.46
N ASN A 151 -1.62 -4.13 -8.75
CA ASN A 151 -2.90 -3.61 -9.21
C ASN A 151 -4.03 -4.65 -9.04
N HIS A 152 -3.77 -5.93 -9.35
CA HIS A 152 -4.74 -7.01 -9.09
C HIS A 152 -5.06 -7.16 -7.60
N VAL A 153 -4.04 -7.07 -6.73
CA VAL A 153 -4.22 -7.07 -5.26
C VAL A 153 -5.11 -5.90 -4.83
N TYR A 154 -4.81 -4.69 -5.31
CA TYR A 154 -5.58 -3.49 -4.98
C TYR A 154 -7.05 -3.63 -5.41
N GLU A 155 -7.28 -4.04 -6.67
CA GLU A 155 -8.60 -4.18 -7.26
C GLU A 155 -9.45 -5.21 -6.53
N PHE A 156 -8.87 -6.38 -6.24
CA PHE A 156 -9.57 -7.42 -5.50
C PHE A 156 -9.93 -6.96 -4.09
N PHE A 157 -8.95 -6.46 -3.32
CA PHE A 157 -9.21 -6.10 -1.92
C PHE A 157 -10.20 -4.95 -1.80
N TRP A 158 -10.00 -3.88 -2.57
CA TRP A 158 -10.84 -2.69 -2.47
C TRP A 158 -12.21 -2.91 -3.07
N ASN A 159 -12.28 -3.26 -4.36
CA ASN A 159 -13.53 -3.26 -5.09
C ASN A 159 -14.34 -4.53 -4.88
N LYS A 160 -13.70 -5.73 -4.84
CA LYS A 160 -14.42 -6.99 -4.74
C LYS A 160 -14.67 -7.40 -3.29
N PHE A 161 -13.63 -7.45 -2.46
CA PHE A 161 -13.77 -7.86 -1.08
C PHE A 161 -14.49 -6.81 -0.23
N CYS A 162 -13.99 -5.55 -0.21
CA CYS A 162 -14.57 -4.52 0.66
C CYS A 162 -15.91 -3.98 0.14
N ASP A 163 -15.97 -3.55 -1.13
CA ASP A 163 -17.11 -2.80 -1.63
C ASP A 163 -18.27 -3.70 -2.09
N VAL A 164 -18.01 -4.99 -2.37
CA VAL A 164 -19.07 -5.94 -2.77
C VAL A 164 -19.31 -6.98 -1.69
N TYR A 165 -18.32 -7.83 -1.37
CA TYR A 165 -18.54 -8.99 -0.51
C TYR A 165 -18.89 -8.60 0.94
N ILE A 166 -18.12 -7.70 1.56
CA ILE A 166 -18.42 -7.22 2.92
C ILE A 166 -19.79 -6.54 2.98
N GLU A 167 -20.13 -5.72 1.97
CA GLU A 167 -21.44 -5.05 1.93
C GLU A 167 -22.60 -6.04 1.74
N GLU A 168 -22.40 -7.12 1.00
CA GLU A 168 -23.40 -8.18 0.88
C GLU A 168 -23.54 -8.96 2.20
N CYS A 169 -22.44 -9.29 2.88
CA CYS A 169 -22.47 -9.90 4.20
C CYS A 169 -23.25 -9.05 5.23
N LYS A 170 -23.11 -7.71 5.17
CA LYS A 170 -23.88 -6.80 6.03
C LYS A 170 -25.38 -6.86 5.75
N LYS A 171 -25.79 -6.90 4.47
CA LYS A 171 -27.20 -6.96 4.09
C LYS A 171 -27.88 -8.28 4.45
N THR A 172 -27.13 -9.37 4.31
CA THR A 172 -27.65 -10.72 4.53
C THR A 172 -27.44 -11.22 5.96
N GLU A 173 -26.71 -10.48 6.78
CA GLU A 173 -26.26 -10.85 8.14
C GLU A 173 -25.44 -12.16 8.17
N LYS A 174 -24.87 -12.58 7.02
CA LYS A 174 -24.02 -13.77 6.90
C LYS A 174 -22.56 -13.38 7.00
N THR A 175 -22.02 -13.41 8.20
CA THR A 175 -20.67 -12.89 8.51
C THR A 175 -19.64 -13.97 8.87
N ASP A 176 -20.04 -15.22 8.91
CA ASP A 176 -19.24 -16.35 9.39
C ASP A 176 -17.96 -16.56 8.57
N ASN A 177 -18.03 -16.29 7.26
CA ASN A 177 -16.91 -16.43 6.34
C ASN A 177 -15.94 -15.23 6.33
N LEU A 178 -16.26 -14.13 7.01
CA LEU A 178 -15.41 -12.92 6.96
C LEU A 178 -14.04 -13.15 7.61
N HIS A 179 -13.96 -13.81 8.76
CA HIS A 179 -12.70 -14.08 9.44
C HIS A 179 -11.80 -15.06 8.68
N PRO A 180 -12.29 -16.24 8.24
CA PRO A 180 -11.47 -17.18 7.48
C PRO A 180 -10.95 -16.55 6.18
N LEU A 181 -11.80 -15.83 5.43
CA LEU A 181 -11.39 -15.20 4.20
C LEU A 181 -10.39 -14.05 4.42
N LEU A 182 -10.62 -13.21 5.46
CA LEU A 182 -9.67 -12.17 5.82
C LEU A 182 -8.29 -12.76 6.14
N LYS A 183 -8.23 -13.86 6.87
CA LYS A 183 -6.98 -14.54 7.22
C LYS A 183 -6.20 -14.93 5.96
N GLU A 184 -6.85 -15.60 5.01
CA GLU A 184 -6.21 -16.00 3.75
C GLU A 184 -5.77 -14.80 2.92
N ILE A 185 -6.58 -13.74 2.86
CA ILE A 185 -6.24 -12.49 2.17
C ILE A 185 -5.01 -11.82 2.81
N LEU A 186 -4.92 -11.77 4.14
CA LEU A 186 -3.77 -11.19 4.83
C LEU A 186 -2.49 -11.96 4.55
N ILE A 187 -2.53 -13.30 4.56
CA ILE A 187 -1.41 -14.17 4.20
C ILE A 187 -0.96 -13.88 2.76
N PHE A 188 -1.91 -13.77 1.84
CA PHE A 188 -1.62 -13.53 0.42
C PHE A 188 -1.02 -12.14 0.16
N ILE A 189 -1.49 -11.10 0.87
CA ILE A 189 -1.01 -9.72 0.71
C ILE A 189 0.31 -9.48 1.48
N HIS A 190 0.64 -10.32 2.45
CA HIS A 190 1.80 -10.12 3.33
C HIS A 190 3.13 -9.81 2.61
N PRO A 191 3.51 -10.46 1.50
CA PRO A 191 4.74 -10.12 0.79
C PRO A 191 4.80 -8.67 0.28
N PHE A 192 3.65 -8.06 0.00
CA PHE A 192 3.54 -6.69 -0.49
C PHE A 192 3.48 -5.66 0.64
N ALA A 193 2.75 -5.98 1.73
CA ALA A 193 2.47 -5.08 2.85
C ALA A 193 2.64 -5.80 4.20
N PRO A 194 3.88 -6.18 4.59
CA PRO A 194 4.13 -7.07 5.72
C PRO A 194 3.77 -6.46 7.08
N PHE A 195 3.92 -5.16 7.26
CA PHE A 195 3.71 -4.55 8.59
C PHE A 195 2.23 -4.49 8.97
N ILE A 196 1.38 -4.00 8.07
CA ILE A 196 -0.04 -3.88 8.34
C ILE A 196 -0.74 -5.25 8.39
N THR A 197 -0.35 -6.20 7.55
CA THR A 197 -0.93 -7.54 7.56
C THR A 197 -0.57 -8.31 8.81
N GLU A 198 0.68 -8.21 9.28
CA GLU A 198 1.14 -8.78 10.54
C GLU A 198 0.39 -8.18 11.73
N GLU A 199 0.28 -6.86 11.79
CA GLU A 199 -0.41 -6.17 12.89
C GLU A 199 -1.89 -6.56 12.96
N ILE A 200 -2.59 -6.56 11.83
CA ILE A 200 -4.00 -6.98 11.75
C ILE A 200 -4.14 -8.44 12.17
N HIS A 201 -3.29 -9.33 11.66
CA HIS A 201 -3.36 -10.75 11.99
C HIS A 201 -3.13 -11.00 13.47
N SER A 202 -2.12 -10.38 14.05
CA SER A 202 -1.80 -10.50 15.48
C SER A 202 -2.96 -10.03 16.38
N ILE A 203 -3.64 -8.96 16.02
CA ILE A 203 -4.77 -8.43 16.79
C ILE A 203 -6.00 -9.34 16.69
N ILE A 204 -6.35 -9.79 15.48
CA ILE A 204 -7.60 -10.53 15.24
C ILE A 204 -7.46 -12.00 15.61
N PHE A 205 -6.36 -12.63 15.20
CA PHE A 205 -6.17 -14.08 15.37
C PHE A 205 -5.27 -14.44 16.56
N LYS A 206 -4.72 -13.43 17.26
CA LYS A 206 -3.86 -13.58 18.45
C LYS A 206 -2.64 -14.49 18.21
N ALA A 207 -2.16 -14.50 16.99
CA ALA A 207 -1.00 -15.27 16.56
C ALA A 207 -0.21 -14.47 15.52
N PRO A 208 1.11 -14.69 15.39
CA PRO A 208 1.85 -14.12 14.27
C PRO A 208 1.37 -14.71 12.94
N LEU A 209 1.50 -13.94 11.86
CA LEU A 209 1.11 -14.39 10.52
C LEU A 209 2.15 -15.38 9.97
N ILE A 210 3.43 -15.16 10.29
CA ILE A 210 4.53 -16.05 9.97
C ILE A 210 5.15 -16.54 11.27
N ASP A 211 5.15 -17.86 11.48
CA ASP A 211 5.91 -18.48 12.56
C ASP A 211 7.42 -18.26 12.29
N ARG A 212 8.10 -17.67 13.28
CA ARG A 212 9.55 -17.39 13.23
C ARG A 212 10.37 -18.62 13.58
#